data_57dfc1ff500a6001505b8aa27f54fe2b
#
_entry.id   57dfc1ff500a6001505b8aa27f54fe2b
#
_cell.length_a   1.000
_cell.length_b   1.000
_cell.length_c   1.000
_cell.angle_alpha   90.00
_cell.angle_beta   90.00
_cell.angle_gamma   90.00
#
_symmetry.space_group_name_H-M   'P 1'
#
loop_
_entity.id
_entity.type
_entity.pdbx_description
1 polymer ?
#
loop_
_entity_poly.entity_id
_entity_poly.type
_entity_poly.pdbx_seq_one_letter_code
_entity_poly.pdbx_strand_id
1 'polypeptide(L)'
;MARFEDYRVFKTAVGGRLLQLEIGKVCEQANGQVMVKYGDTVVNVTACASKEPKPDIDFFPLSVDFEERMYAAGKIPGGLIKREGRPSEHAILSSRLIDRPIRPLFPKGYYNDVVVVATVMSVDPDCSPEVCGMIGSSVALATSDIPWDGPTGSVKVGRVDGQLVINPTLEQREVSDMDMTVSGTKEAIMMVEAGANEVPEMEMLDAILFAHEEIKKIVEFIEEVVREVGKPKQDVVLYKPLEEIDQAVREYAAPKMREAIQTPDKLERLENMDAVEIDTKEHFAEIYPEGGKDIDTVLYNITKETVRAMILDEGIRPDNRKHEEIRPIWCETGVLPRTHGTGLFKRGQTQVLSVCTLAPASEAQTIDGITEQTSKIYMHHYNFPGFSVGEEDFEVREEEIGHGALAERALVPVLPSVEDFPYAIRVVSEVLSSNAYLMGSTCGSCLR
;
A
#
# COMPACT_ATOMS: atom_id res chain seq x y z
N MET A 1 -4.98 -25.63 36.90
CA MET A 1 -4.57 -24.82 35.70
C MET A 1 -5.79 -24.77 34.80
N ALA A 2 -6.37 -23.59 34.58
CA ALA A 2 -7.42 -23.46 33.56
C ALA A 2 -6.76 -23.82 32.20
N ARG A 3 -7.27 -24.88 31.57
CA ARG A 3 -6.86 -25.20 30.17
C ARG A 3 -7.58 -24.21 29.29
N PHE A 4 -6.85 -23.58 28.38
CA PHE A 4 -7.42 -22.82 27.27
C PHE A 4 -8.09 -23.84 26.34
N GLU A 5 -9.41 -23.98 26.42
CA GLU A 5 -10.17 -25.04 25.72
C GLU A 5 -10.08 -24.86 24.19
N ASP A 6 -9.97 -23.62 23.72
CA ASP A 6 -9.90 -23.25 22.30
C ASP A 6 -8.47 -23.04 21.77
N TYR A 7 -7.44 -23.27 22.59
CA TYR A 7 -6.06 -23.09 22.17
C TYR A 7 -5.63 -24.17 21.17
N ARG A 8 -5.19 -23.72 20.01
CA ARG A 8 -4.68 -24.56 18.90
C ARG A 8 -3.34 -24.06 18.41
N VAL A 9 -2.52 -24.97 17.95
CA VAL A 9 -1.19 -24.69 17.38
C VAL A 9 -1.06 -25.40 16.05
N PHE A 10 -0.82 -24.63 15.01
CA PHE A 10 -0.60 -25.12 13.65
C PHE A 10 0.85 -24.85 13.25
N LYS A 11 1.44 -25.72 12.45
CA LYS A 11 2.84 -25.63 12.06
C LYS A 11 3.04 -26.01 10.60
N THR A 12 3.85 -25.22 9.90
CA THR A 12 4.32 -25.52 8.55
C THR A 12 5.73 -25.01 8.37
N ALA A 13 6.34 -25.25 7.23
CA ALA A 13 7.65 -24.68 6.88
C ALA A 13 7.47 -23.69 5.73
N VAL A 14 8.10 -22.51 5.85
CA VAL A 14 8.15 -21.49 4.81
C VAL A 14 9.61 -21.11 4.59
N GLY A 15 10.09 -21.20 3.34
CA GLY A 15 11.50 -20.94 3.04
C GLY A 15 12.47 -21.84 3.86
N GLY A 16 12.06 -23.07 4.18
CA GLY A 16 12.84 -24.01 4.97
C GLY A 16 12.84 -23.78 6.49
N ARG A 17 12.15 -22.76 7.01
CA ARG A 17 12.06 -22.45 8.44
C ARG A 17 10.66 -22.68 8.99
N LEU A 18 10.57 -23.01 10.28
CA LEU A 18 9.31 -23.31 10.96
C LEU A 18 8.45 -22.03 11.11
N LEU A 19 7.26 -22.05 10.54
CA LEU A 19 6.16 -21.11 10.82
C LEU A 19 5.15 -21.78 11.74
N GLN A 20 4.84 -21.13 12.86
CA GLN A 20 3.85 -21.61 13.84
C GLN A 20 2.79 -20.55 14.05
N LEU A 21 1.52 -20.98 14.04
CA LEU A 21 0.35 -20.16 14.35
C LEU A 21 -0.28 -20.64 15.64
N GLU A 22 -0.47 -19.74 16.61
CA GLU A 22 -1.15 -20.01 17.89
C GLU A 22 -2.46 -19.21 17.94
N ILE A 23 -3.60 -19.88 18.13
CA ILE A 23 -4.93 -19.28 18.13
C ILE A 23 -5.66 -19.69 19.41
N GLY A 24 -6.53 -18.80 19.94
CA GLY A 24 -7.38 -19.09 21.11
C GLY A 24 -6.68 -19.01 22.47
N LYS A 25 -5.53 -18.31 22.57
CA LYS A 25 -4.78 -18.16 23.80
C LYS A 25 -4.85 -16.76 24.41
N VAL A 26 -4.91 -15.74 23.57
CA VAL A 26 -4.90 -14.33 23.95
C VAL A 26 -5.89 -13.55 23.10
N CYS A 27 -6.21 -12.32 23.48
CA CYS A 27 -7.08 -11.40 22.72
C CYS A 27 -8.47 -11.98 22.41
N GLU A 28 -9.11 -12.65 23.36
CA GLU A 28 -10.40 -13.35 23.20
C GLU A 28 -11.57 -12.46 22.74
N GLN A 29 -11.46 -11.14 22.91
CA GLN A 29 -12.50 -10.18 22.51
C GLN A 29 -12.41 -9.73 21.06
N ALA A 30 -11.30 -10.00 20.37
CA ALA A 30 -11.15 -9.69 18.94
C ALA A 30 -12.00 -10.65 18.08
N ASN A 31 -12.50 -10.18 16.94
CA ASN A 31 -13.20 -11.05 15.99
C ASN A 31 -12.29 -12.17 15.49
N GLY A 32 -11.02 -11.85 15.18
CA GLY A 32 -9.97 -12.78 14.84
C GLY A 32 -8.65 -12.44 15.52
N GLN A 33 -7.85 -13.47 15.84
CA GLN A 33 -6.56 -13.30 16.49
C GLN A 33 -5.64 -14.47 16.15
N VAL A 34 -4.36 -14.17 15.98
CA VAL A 34 -3.29 -15.17 15.85
C VAL A 34 -1.98 -14.64 16.40
N MET A 35 -1.24 -15.47 17.10
CA MET A 35 0.17 -15.23 17.40
C MET A 35 1.02 -16.01 16.40
N VAL A 36 1.70 -15.30 15.53
CA VAL A 36 2.58 -15.84 14.52
C VAL A 36 4.00 -15.93 15.07
N LYS A 37 4.61 -17.10 14.94
CA LYS A 37 6.01 -17.34 15.29
C LYS A 37 6.75 -17.85 14.07
N TYR A 38 7.82 -17.19 13.69
CA TYR A 38 8.68 -17.56 12.59
C TYR A 38 10.15 -17.41 13.04
N GLY A 39 10.86 -18.51 13.23
CA GLY A 39 12.07 -18.50 14.05
C GLY A 39 11.75 -17.96 15.46
N ASP A 40 12.56 -17.03 15.95
CA ASP A 40 12.34 -16.33 17.23
C ASP A 40 11.54 -15.01 17.06
N THR A 41 11.13 -14.67 15.84
CA THR A 41 10.19 -13.56 15.60
C THR A 41 8.80 -13.95 16.04
N VAL A 42 8.15 -13.09 16.83
CA VAL A 42 6.77 -13.27 17.31
C VAL A 42 5.97 -12.00 17.06
N VAL A 43 4.88 -12.15 16.31
CA VAL A 43 3.95 -11.06 16.02
C VAL A 43 2.55 -11.48 16.42
N ASN A 44 1.88 -10.69 17.28
CA ASN A 44 0.47 -10.88 17.62
C ASN A 44 -0.38 -10.04 16.67
N VAL A 45 -1.30 -10.69 15.96
CA VAL A 45 -2.17 -9.99 15.00
C VAL A 45 -3.63 -10.18 15.42
N THR A 46 -4.36 -9.06 15.42
CA THR A 46 -5.80 -9.03 15.74
C THR A 46 -6.57 -8.34 14.63
N ALA A 47 -7.79 -8.79 14.39
CA ALA A 47 -8.75 -8.16 13.51
C ALA A 47 -10.05 -7.91 14.26
N CYS A 48 -10.56 -6.69 14.19
CA CYS A 48 -11.82 -6.27 14.80
C CYS A 48 -12.66 -5.52 13.77
N ALA A 49 -13.98 -5.73 13.81
CA ALA A 49 -14.92 -4.97 12.99
C ALA A 49 -16.05 -4.39 13.84
N SER A 50 -16.56 -3.21 13.44
CA SER A 50 -17.78 -2.65 14.02
C SER A 50 -18.99 -3.51 13.65
N LYS A 51 -20.04 -3.48 14.48
CA LYS A 51 -21.28 -4.21 14.21
C LYS A 51 -22.10 -3.58 13.10
N GLU A 52 -22.01 -2.27 12.97
CA GLU A 52 -22.77 -1.46 12.01
C GLU A 52 -21.83 -0.42 11.38
N PRO A 53 -22.07 0.01 10.14
CA PRO A 53 -21.34 1.11 9.53
C PRO A 53 -21.68 2.43 10.23
N LYS A 54 -20.78 3.40 10.17
CA LYS A 54 -21.05 4.77 10.61
C LYS A 54 -22.10 5.43 9.69
N PRO A 55 -22.94 6.34 10.21
CA PRO A 55 -23.84 7.13 9.39
C PRO A 55 -23.06 7.90 8.30
N ASP A 56 -23.66 8.02 7.12
CA ASP A 56 -23.17 8.86 6.01
C ASP A 56 -21.79 8.50 5.44
N ILE A 57 -21.29 7.29 5.75
CA ILE A 57 -20.02 6.82 5.19
C ILE A 57 -20.23 6.32 3.75
N ASP A 58 -19.31 6.69 2.86
CA ASP A 58 -19.33 6.36 1.42
C ASP A 58 -18.11 5.54 0.96
N PHE A 59 -17.19 5.26 1.87
CA PHE A 59 -15.99 4.45 1.61
C PHE A 59 -15.83 3.32 2.63
N PHE A 60 -14.94 2.39 2.34
CA PHE A 60 -14.60 1.29 3.25
C PHE A 60 -13.50 1.74 4.24
N PRO A 61 -13.81 1.89 5.54
CA PRO A 61 -12.86 2.34 6.55
C PRO A 61 -12.04 1.16 7.10
N LEU A 62 -10.99 0.78 6.40
CA LEU A 62 -9.99 -0.17 6.88
C LEU A 62 -8.80 0.59 7.46
N SER A 63 -8.46 0.32 8.71
CA SER A 63 -7.23 0.77 9.36
C SER A 63 -6.31 -0.42 9.61
N VAL A 64 -5.05 -0.28 9.28
CA VAL A 64 -4.02 -1.30 9.53
C VAL A 64 -2.86 -0.65 10.26
N ASP A 65 -2.56 -1.16 11.45
CA ASP A 65 -1.49 -0.68 12.29
C ASP A 65 -0.40 -1.76 12.46
N PHE A 66 0.85 -1.38 12.24
CA PHE A 66 2.02 -2.20 12.54
C PHE A 66 2.77 -1.57 13.71
N GLU A 67 2.69 -2.22 14.85
CA GLU A 67 3.17 -1.71 16.12
C GLU A 67 4.54 -2.29 16.46
N GLU A 68 5.58 -1.45 16.32
CA GLU A 68 6.94 -1.79 16.73
C GLU A 68 7.11 -1.56 18.23
N ARG A 69 7.40 -2.64 18.97
CA ARG A 69 7.73 -2.55 20.41
C ARG A 69 9.23 -2.69 20.58
N MET A 70 9.88 -1.68 21.13
CA MET A 70 11.34 -1.65 21.30
C MET A 70 11.86 -2.82 22.16
N TYR A 71 11.04 -3.31 23.10
CA TYR A 71 11.37 -4.50 23.86
C TYR A 71 11.53 -5.77 23.01
N ALA A 72 10.91 -5.81 21.82
CA ALA A 72 11.03 -6.93 20.89
C ALA A 72 12.49 -7.14 20.41
N ALA A 73 13.25 -6.06 20.35
CA ALA A 73 14.69 -6.05 20.05
C ALA A 73 15.57 -5.84 21.30
N GLY A 74 15.00 -5.99 22.51
CA GLY A 74 15.75 -5.80 23.76
C GLY A 74 16.16 -4.34 24.05
N LYS A 75 15.48 -3.37 23.44
CA LYS A 75 15.81 -1.94 23.53
C LYS A 75 14.80 -1.17 24.39
N ILE A 76 15.26 -0.06 24.98
CA ILE A 76 14.41 0.97 25.58
C ILE A 76 14.34 2.13 24.59
N PRO A 77 13.15 2.72 24.31
CA PRO A 77 13.01 3.85 23.40
C PRO A 77 13.98 5.01 23.72
N GLY A 78 14.62 5.56 22.68
CA GLY A 78 15.66 6.58 22.82
C GLY A 78 15.19 7.95 23.29
N GLY A 79 13.91 8.30 23.11
CA GLY A 79 13.34 9.59 23.50
C GLY A 79 13.34 9.86 25.01
N LEU A 80 13.08 11.11 25.41
CA LEU A 80 13.09 11.53 26.82
C LEU A 80 12.07 10.76 27.67
N ILE A 81 10.88 10.49 27.15
CA ILE A 81 9.80 9.82 27.89
C ILE A 81 9.96 8.29 27.94
N LYS A 82 10.97 7.73 27.26
CA LYS A 82 11.26 6.29 27.22
C LYS A 82 10.06 5.42 26.87
N ARG A 83 9.21 5.91 25.97
CA ARG A 83 8.02 5.23 25.45
C ARG A 83 7.96 5.42 23.95
N GLU A 84 7.43 4.44 23.24
CA GLU A 84 7.09 4.54 21.81
C GLU A 84 6.11 5.70 21.60
N GLY A 85 6.39 6.52 20.57
CA GLY A 85 5.61 7.68 20.20
C GLY A 85 4.75 7.42 18.95
N ARG A 86 4.91 8.30 17.96
CA ARG A 86 4.28 8.09 16.64
C ARG A 86 4.92 6.89 15.95
N PRO A 87 4.18 6.18 15.08
CA PRO A 87 4.74 5.11 14.27
C PRO A 87 6.00 5.58 13.52
N SER A 88 7.00 4.71 13.43
CA SER A 88 8.19 4.94 12.62
C SER A 88 7.84 4.91 11.12
N GLU A 89 8.71 5.46 10.27
CA GLU A 89 8.59 5.30 8.81
C GLU A 89 8.46 3.81 8.42
N HIS A 90 9.27 2.95 9.02
CA HIS A 90 9.23 1.50 8.81
C HIS A 90 7.88 0.88 9.23
N ALA A 91 7.32 1.31 10.36
CA ALA A 91 6.01 0.84 10.83
C ALA A 91 4.90 1.23 9.86
N ILE A 92 4.91 2.48 9.35
CA ILE A 92 3.94 2.96 8.36
C ILE A 92 4.06 2.18 7.05
N LEU A 93 5.28 1.95 6.57
CA LEU A 93 5.50 1.16 5.35
C LEU A 93 5.04 -0.30 5.53
N SER A 94 5.30 -0.90 6.69
CA SER A 94 4.84 -2.25 7.02
C SER A 94 3.31 -2.35 7.11
N SER A 95 2.63 -1.34 7.68
CA SER A 95 1.16 -1.25 7.66
C SER A 95 0.62 -1.27 6.23
N ARG A 96 1.25 -0.51 5.33
CA ARG A 96 0.87 -0.44 3.90
C ARG A 96 1.14 -1.75 3.16
N LEU A 97 2.21 -2.49 3.51
CA LEU A 97 2.45 -3.85 2.98
C LEU A 97 1.33 -4.82 3.36
N ILE A 98 0.77 -4.69 4.57
CA ILE A 98 -0.36 -5.49 5.03
C ILE A 98 -1.67 -5.05 4.37
N ASP A 99 -1.95 -3.73 4.33
CA ASP A 99 -3.21 -3.16 3.83
C ASP A 99 -3.46 -3.50 2.36
N ARG A 100 -2.46 -3.28 1.50
CA ARG A 100 -2.61 -3.38 0.03
C ARG A 100 -3.12 -4.73 -0.47
N PRO A 101 -2.66 -5.89 0.00
CA PRO A 101 -3.17 -7.18 -0.46
C PRO A 101 -4.50 -7.59 0.17
N ILE A 102 -4.85 -7.09 1.37
CA ILE A 102 -6.08 -7.52 2.06
C ILE A 102 -7.30 -6.67 1.70
N ARG A 103 -7.12 -5.36 1.46
CA ARG A 103 -8.19 -4.40 1.17
C ARG A 103 -9.06 -4.78 -0.04
N PRO A 104 -8.51 -5.21 -1.18
CA PRO A 104 -9.32 -5.55 -2.36
C PRO A 104 -10.22 -6.79 -2.18
N LEU A 105 -9.96 -7.60 -1.15
CA LEU A 105 -10.68 -8.84 -0.87
C LEU A 105 -11.88 -8.64 0.07
N PHE A 106 -12.15 -7.42 0.52
CA PHE A 106 -13.41 -7.12 1.20
C PHE A 106 -14.53 -6.94 0.19
N PRO A 107 -15.77 -7.37 0.52
CA PRO A 107 -16.91 -7.22 -0.37
C PRO A 107 -17.19 -5.76 -0.72
N LYS A 108 -17.51 -5.48 -1.99
CA LYS A 108 -17.92 -4.14 -2.40
C LYS A 108 -19.20 -3.72 -1.67
N GLY A 109 -19.23 -2.49 -1.17
CA GLY A 109 -20.36 -1.98 -0.38
C GLY A 109 -20.33 -2.39 1.09
N TYR A 110 -19.26 -3.01 1.56
CA TYR A 110 -19.01 -3.24 2.97
C TYR A 110 -18.41 -1.98 3.59
N TYR A 111 -19.12 -1.33 4.52
CA TYR A 111 -18.75 -0.04 5.09
C TYR A 111 -18.56 -0.06 6.61
N ASN A 112 -18.53 -1.22 7.23
CA ASN A 112 -18.18 -1.32 8.64
C ASN A 112 -16.72 -0.97 8.87
N ASP A 113 -16.41 -0.30 9.99
CA ASP A 113 -15.02 -0.07 10.39
C ASP A 113 -14.32 -1.41 10.61
N VAL A 114 -13.16 -1.61 10.02
CA VAL A 114 -12.28 -2.74 10.27
C VAL A 114 -10.92 -2.25 10.70
N VAL A 115 -10.42 -2.80 11.79
CA VAL A 115 -9.07 -2.49 12.31
C VAL A 115 -8.27 -3.78 12.40
N VAL A 116 -7.11 -3.80 11.77
CA VAL A 116 -6.13 -4.88 11.86
C VAL A 116 -4.87 -4.34 12.54
N VAL A 117 -4.47 -4.96 13.64
CA VAL A 117 -3.28 -4.54 14.39
C VAL A 117 -2.28 -5.69 14.45
N ALA A 118 -1.07 -5.47 13.94
CA ALA A 118 0.06 -6.38 14.03
C ALA A 118 1.07 -5.82 15.04
N THR A 119 1.20 -6.44 16.20
CA THR A 119 2.13 -6.02 17.26
C THR A 119 3.34 -6.93 17.29
N VAL A 120 4.52 -6.37 17.02
CA VAL A 120 5.80 -7.09 17.08
C VAL A 120 6.24 -7.25 18.53
N MET A 121 6.36 -8.49 18.99
CA MET A 121 6.67 -8.83 20.38
C MET A 121 8.06 -9.42 20.58
N SER A 122 8.67 -9.98 19.52
CA SER A 122 10.04 -10.48 19.49
C SER A 122 10.55 -10.42 18.06
N VAL A 123 11.82 -10.13 17.85
CA VAL A 123 12.46 -10.04 16.53
C VAL A 123 13.68 -10.95 16.47
N ASP A 124 13.68 -11.80 15.46
CA ASP A 124 14.81 -12.57 14.95
C ASP A 124 15.28 -11.90 13.66
N PRO A 125 16.53 -11.45 13.57
CA PRO A 125 17.07 -10.81 12.37
C PRO A 125 16.88 -11.60 11.07
N ASP A 126 16.85 -12.93 11.15
CA ASP A 126 16.66 -13.81 9.99
C ASP A 126 15.19 -14.00 9.58
N CYS A 127 14.27 -13.53 10.39
CA CYS A 127 12.83 -13.77 10.21
C CYS A 127 12.04 -12.46 10.24
N SER A 128 11.71 -11.93 9.06
CA SER A 128 11.02 -10.64 8.88
C SER A 128 9.69 -10.55 9.65
N PRO A 129 9.54 -9.58 10.56
CA PRO A 129 8.28 -9.35 11.26
C PRO A 129 7.15 -8.87 10.33
N GLU A 130 7.47 -8.19 9.21
CA GLU A 130 6.48 -7.76 8.21
C GLU A 130 5.80 -8.97 7.56
N VAL A 131 6.57 -9.99 7.18
CA VAL A 131 6.02 -11.24 6.63
C VAL A 131 5.11 -11.92 7.65
N CYS A 132 5.51 -11.93 8.94
CA CYS A 132 4.66 -12.45 10.02
C CYS A 132 3.37 -11.63 10.17
N GLY A 133 3.45 -10.30 10.08
CA GLY A 133 2.30 -9.40 10.11
C GLY A 133 1.34 -9.65 8.95
N MET A 134 1.86 -9.80 7.73
CA MET A 134 1.07 -10.07 6.52
C MET A 134 0.34 -11.43 6.60
N ILE A 135 1.05 -12.50 6.95
CA ILE A 135 0.48 -13.84 7.12
C ILE A 135 -0.53 -13.83 8.27
N GLY A 136 -0.16 -13.20 9.41
CA GLY A 136 -1.03 -13.09 10.58
C GLY A 136 -2.32 -12.34 10.30
N SER A 137 -2.28 -11.27 9.53
CA SER A 137 -3.46 -10.50 9.13
C SER A 137 -4.41 -11.34 8.28
N SER A 138 -3.85 -12.10 7.33
CA SER A 138 -4.62 -13.07 6.55
C SER A 138 -5.28 -14.13 7.44
N VAL A 139 -4.56 -14.72 8.39
CA VAL A 139 -5.09 -15.72 9.30
C VAL A 139 -6.17 -15.11 10.21
N ALA A 140 -5.92 -13.95 10.82
CA ALA A 140 -6.88 -13.28 11.72
C ALA A 140 -8.18 -12.94 11.00
N LEU A 141 -8.12 -12.41 9.78
CA LEU A 141 -9.31 -12.13 8.96
C LEU A 141 -10.00 -13.41 8.50
N ALA A 142 -9.27 -14.41 8.00
CA ALA A 142 -9.83 -15.64 7.46
C ALA A 142 -10.54 -16.47 8.54
N THR A 143 -9.97 -16.53 9.75
CA THR A 143 -10.56 -17.27 10.89
C THR A 143 -11.66 -16.51 11.64
N SER A 144 -11.77 -15.19 11.44
CA SER A 144 -12.81 -14.35 12.05
C SER A 144 -14.17 -14.52 11.37
N ASP A 145 -15.17 -13.91 11.96
CA ASP A 145 -16.50 -13.76 11.38
C ASP A 145 -16.63 -12.54 10.44
N ILE A 146 -15.57 -11.76 10.24
CA ILE A 146 -15.54 -10.60 9.32
C ILE A 146 -15.66 -11.10 7.88
N PRO A 147 -16.55 -10.52 7.03
CA PRO A 147 -16.68 -10.90 5.64
C PRO A 147 -15.42 -10.48 4.85
N TRP A 148 -14.69 -11.46 4.34
CA TRP A 148 -13.45 -11.28 3.62
C TRP A 148 -13.12 -12.49 2.74
N ASP A 149 -12.74 -12.27 1.48
CA ASP A 149 -12.58 -13.29 0.43
C ASP A 149 -11.13 -13.81 0.30
N GLY A 150 -10.34 -13.76 1.37
CA GLY A 150 -9.02 -14.41 1.42
C GLY A 150 -9.13 -15.93 1.59
N PRO A 151 -8.01 -16.61 1.89
CA PRO A 151 -6.76 -16.07 2.44
C PRO A 151 -5.72 -15.59 1.42
N THR A 152 -4.75 -14.83 1.93
CA THR A 152 -3.54 -14.43 1.22
C THR A 152 -2.30 -15.03 1.89
N GLY A 153 -1.28 -15.35 1.10
CA GLY A 153 0.07 -15.64 1.57
C GLY A 153 1.03 -14.52 1.20
N SER A 154 2.16 -14.44 1.90
CA SER A 154 3.16 -13.41 1.65
C SER A 154 4.56 -13.93 1.94
N VAL A 155 5.52 -13.56 1.11
CA VAL A 155 6.94 -13.90 1.27
C VAL A 155 7.82 -12.75 0.80
N LYS A 156 9.08 -12.72 1.30
CA LYS A 156 10.17 -11.95 0.69
C LYS A 156 10.97 -12.86 -0.25
N VAL A 157 11.50 -12.28 -1.32
CA VAL A 157 12.40 -12.96 -2.25
C VAL A 157 13.69 -12.15 -2.36
N GLY A 158 14.80 -12.82 -2.17
CA GLY A 158 16.13 -12.33 -2.50
C GLY A 158 16.76 -13.13 -3.62
N ARG A 159 17.87 -12.61 -4.17
CA ARG A 159 18.69 -13.34 -5.14
C ARG A 159 20.16 -13.32 -4.71
N VAL A 160 20.70 -14.48 -4.40
CA VAL A 160 22.07 -14.67 -3.92
C VAL A 160 22.81 -15.55 -4.93
N ASP A 161 23.92 -15.08 -5.45
CA ASP A 161 24.70 -15.78 -6.48
C ASP A 161 23.84 -16.24 -7.68
N GLY A 162 22.88 -15.42 -8.09
CA GLY A 162 21.94 -15.70 -9.18
C GLY A 162 20.82 -16.69 -8.82
N GLN A 163 20.73 -17.17 -7.58
CA GLN A 163 19.68 -18.08 -7.13
C GLN A 163 18.63 -17.37 -6.30
N LEU A 164 17.36 -17.64 -6.58
CA LEU A 164 16.23 -17.09 -5.83
C LEU A 164 16.09 -17.77 -4.47
N VAL A 165 15.89 -17.00 -3.43
CA VAL A 165 15.76 -17.46 -2.04
C VAL A 165 14.48 -16.87 -1.42
N ILE A 166 13.65 -17.74 -0.80
CA ILE A 166 12.48 -17.32 -0.03
C ILE A 166 12.88 -16.86 1.37
N ASN A 167 12.42 -15.69 1.77
CA ASN A 167 12.67 -15.08 3.06
C ASN A 167 14.18 -15.10 3.42
N PRO A 168 15.04 -14.41 2.68
CA PRO A 168 16.48 -14.47 2.88
C PRO A 168 16.88 -14.09 4.31
N THR A 169 17.90 -14.76 4.87
CA THR A 169 18.51 -14.42 6.17
C THR A 169 19.19 -13.06 6.11
N LEU A 170 19.60 -12.51 7.27
CA LEU A 170 20.33 -11.24 7.31
C LEU A 170 21.59 -11.28 6.42
N GLU A 171 22.43 -12.31 6.55
CA GLU A 171 23.62 -12.49 5.72
C GLU A 171 23.29 -12.57 4.22
N GLN A 172 22.20 -13.26 3.86
CA GLN A 172 21.76 -13.36 2.48
C GLN A 172 21.24 -12.02 1.93
N ARG A 173 20.57 -11.21 2.77
CA ARG A 173 20.10 -9.87 2.37
C ARG A 173 21.24 -8.90 2.08
N GLU A 174 22.37 -9.00 2.82
CA GLU A 174 23.55 -8.14 2.61
C GLU A 174 24.19 -8.35 1.23
N VAL A 175 24.11 -9.56 0.67
CA VAL A 175 24.71 -9.90 -0.63
C VAL A 175 23.68 -10.03 -1.76
N SER A 176 22.41 -9.91 -1.44
CA SER A 176 21.32 -9.99 -2.41
C SER A 176 21.26 -8.74 -3.29
N ASP A 177 21.11 -8.93 -4.59
CA ASP A 177 20.87 -7.84 -5.55
C ASP A 177 19.38 -7.54 -5.76
N MET A 178 18.51 -8.20 -4.98
CA MET A 178 17.06 -8.03 -5.04
C MET A 178 16.49 -8.11 -3.62
N ASP A 179 15.56 -7.20 -3.31
CA ASP A 179 14.66 -7.26 -2.14
C ASP A 179 13.24 -7.08 -2.63
N MET A 180 12.48 -8.16 -2.66
CA MET A 180 11.13 -8.18 -3.19
C MET A 180 10.16 -8.77 -2.17
N THR A 181 9.06 -8.08 -1.89
CA THR A 181 7.94 -8.59 -1.11
C THR A 181 6.77 -8.88 -2.05
N VAL A 182 6.25 -10.09 -2.00
CA VAL A 182 5.12 -10.54 -2.82
C VAL A 182 4.01 -11.05 -1.92
N SER A 183 2.78 -10.67 -2.21
CA SER A 183 1.58 -11.20 -1.58
C SER A 183 0.53 -11.56 -2.63
N GLY A 184 -0.22 -12.62 -2.39
CA GLY A 184 -1.25 -13.09 -3.31
C GLY A 184 -2.21 -14.08 -2.70
N THR A 185 -3.26 -14.35 -3.45
CA THR A 185 -4.15 -15.49 -3.23
C THR A 185 -3.57 -16.74 -3.92
N LYS A 186 -4.30 -17.83 -3.89
CA LYS A 186 -3.94 -19.05 -4.64
C LYS A 186 -3.94 -18.83 -6.16
N GLU A 187 -4.82 -17.97 -6.65
CA GLU A 187 -5.08 -17.72 -8.07
C GLU A 187 -4.32 -16.52 -8.63
N ALA A 188 -4.01 -15.52 -7.80
CA ALA A 188 -3.49 -14.25 -8.29
C ALA A 188 -2.48 -13.59 -7.34
N ILE A 189 -1.53 -12.87 -7.93
CA ILE A 189 -0.65 -11.93 -7.24
C ILE A 189 -1.47 -10.67 -6.94
N MET A 190 -1.50 -10.26 -5.67
CA MET A 190 -2.26 -9.10 -5.19
C MET A 190 -1.38 -7.88 -4.98
N MET A 191 -0.12 -8.08 -4.59
CA MET A 191 0.79 -6.98 -4.28
C MET A 191 2.24 -7.41 -4.53
N VAL A 192 3.01 -6.52 -5.13
CA VAL A 192 4.46 -6.62 -5.27
C VAL A 192 5.07 -5.30 -4.82
N GLU A 193 6.13 -5.39 -4.03
CA GLU A 193 6.99 -4.26 -3.70
C GLU A 193 8.44 -4.71 -3.80
N ALA A 194 9.24 -4.04 -4.64
CA ALA A 194 10.59 -4.49 -4.94
C ALA A 194 11.59 -3.34 -4.99
N GLY A 195 12.82 -3.64 -4.58
CA GLY A 195 14.03 -2.93 -4.88
C GLY A 195 15.03 -3.90 -5.49
N ALA A 196 15.83 -3.43 -6.45
CA ALA A 196 16.82 -4.28 -7.10
C ALA A 196 17.99 -3.45 -7.63
N ASN A 197 19.17 -4.06 -7.70
CA ASN A 197 20.37 -3.48 -8.27
C ASN A 197 20.43 -3.78 -9.78
N GLU A 198 19.61 -3.07 -10.57
CA GLU A 198 19.54 -3.15 -12.04
C GLU A 198 19.28 -4.59 -12.56
N VAL A 199 18.49 -5.39 -11.84
CA VAL A 199 18.10 -6.73 -12.25
C VAL A 199 17.18 -6.68 -13.47
N PRO A 200 17.39 -7.50 -14.52
CA PRO A 200 16.55 -7.52 -15.71
C PRO A 200 15.09 -7.85 -15.42
N GLU A 201 14.17 -7.25 -16.17
CA GLU A 201 12.70 -7.39 -15.98
C GLU A 201 12.23 -8.85 -15.98
N MET A 202 12.78 -9.70 -16.85
CA MET A 202 12.40 -11.12 -16.92
C MET A 202 12.80 -11.88 -15.67
N GLU A 203 13.96 -11.56 -15.08
CA GLU A 203 14.40 -12.19 -13.83
C GLU A 203 13.55 -11.71 -12.64
N MET A 204 13.09 -10.44 -12.66
CA MET A 204 12.11 -9.95 -11.70
C MET A 204 10.77 -10.69 -11.83
N LEU A 205 10.31 -10.96 -13.05
CA LEU A 205 9.10 -11.75 -13.29
C LEU A 205 9.26 -13.19 -12.77
N ASP A 206 10.39 -13.83 -13.05
CA ASP A 206 10.68 -15.18 -12.54
C ASP A 206 10.67 -15.22 -11.01
N ALA A 207 11.17 -14.16 -10.35
CA ALA A 207 11.13 -14.04 -8.89
C ALA A 207 9.70 -13.91 -8.35
N ILE A 208 8.83 -13.18 -9.04
CA ILE A 208 7.41 -13.08 -8.67
C ILE A 208 6.71 -14.44 -8.81
N LEU A 209 6.95 -15.16 -9.90
CA LEU A 209 6.37 -16.48 -10.11
C LEU A 209 6.89 -17.50 -9.08
N PHE A 210 8.19 -17.44 -8.77
CA PHE A 210 8.80 -18.25 -7.72
C PHE A 210 8.16 -17.99 -6.34
N ALA A 211 7.94 -16.73 -6.00
CA ALA A 211 7.22 -16.35 -4.78
C ALA A 211 5.80 -16.91 -4.75
N HIS A 212 5.08 -16.88 -5.88
CA HIS A 212 3.70 -17.34 -5.94
C HIS A 212 3.56 -18.84 -5.65
N GLU A 213 4.53 -19.65 -6.05
CA GLU A 213 4.52 -21.09 -5.72
C GLU A 213 4.63 -21.34 -4.20
N GLU A 214 5.36 -20.51 -3.47
CA GLU A 214 5.40 -20.61 -2.01
C GLU A 214 4.16 -20.01 -1.35
N ILE A 215 3.63 -18.92 -1.91
CA ILE A 215 2.37 -18.28 -1.47
C ILE A 215 1.22 -19.30 -1.53
N LYS A 216 1.09 -20.08 -2.60
CA LYS A 216 0.05 -21.13 -2.72
C LYS A 216 0.09 -22.12 -1.55
N LYS A 217 1.29 -22.55 -1.13
CA LYS A 217 1.44 -23.47 0.01
C LYS A 217 1.01 -22.81 1.33
N ILE A 218 1.35 -21.51 1.51
CA ILE A 218 0.94 -20.77 2.69
C ILE A 218 -0.59 -20.62 2.71
N VAL A 219 -1.21 -20.31 1.58
CA VAL A 219 -2.66 -20.20 1.44
C VAL A 219 -3.34 -21.55 1.76
N GLU A 220 -2.86 -22.66 1.20
CA GLU A 220 -3.37 -24.00 1.51
C GLU A 220 -3.30 -24.33 3.00
N PHE A 221 -2.19 -23.97 3.64
CA PHE A 221 -2.04 -24.13 5.09
C PHE A 221 -3.02 -23.26 5.88
N ILE A 222 -3.25 -22.01 5.47
CA ILE A 222 -4.24 -21.14 6.13
C ILE A 222 -5.66 -21.70 5.93
N GLU A 223 -5.99 -22.22 4.75
CA GLU A 223 -7.28 -22.89 4.50
C GLU A 223 -7.50 -24.09 5.43
N GLU A 224 -6.43 -24.84 5.77
CA GLU A 224 -6.50 -25.93 6.76
C GLU A 224 -6.82 -25.38 8.16
N VAL A 225 -6.16 -24.29 8.56
CA VAL A 225 -6.43 -23.63 9.84
C VAL A 225 -7.87 -23.13 9.90
N VAL A 226 -8.37 -22.50 8.82
CA VAL A 226 -9.76 -22.01 8.75
C VAL A 226 -10.78 -23.15 8.86
N ARG A 227 -10.52 -24.30 8.26
CA ARG A 227 -11.41 -25.48 8.38
C ARG A 227 -11.54 -25.98 9.82
N GLU A 228 -10.49 -25.81 10.65
CA GLU A 228 -10.49 -26.30 12.02
C GLU A 228 -11.05 -25.29 13.03
N VAL A 229 -10.69 -24.00 12.88
CA VAL A 229 -10.98 -22.95 13.88
C VAL A 229 -11.74 -21.75 13.34
N GLY A 230 -12.06 -21.73 12.05
CA GLY A 230 -12.73 -20.60 11.40
C GLY A 230 -14.16 -20.42 11.90
N LYS A 231 -14.55 -19.17 12.09
CA LYS A 231 -15.93 -18.78 12.42
C LYS A 231 -16.74 -18.60 11.13
N PRO A 232 -18.07 -18.88 11.14
CA PRO A 232 -18.94 -18.49 10.04
C PRO A 232 -18.88 -16.98 9.82
N LYS A 233 -18.82 -16.56 8.55
CA LYS A 233 -18.83 -15.14 8.21
C LYS A 233 -20.19 -14.53 8.56
N GLN A 234 -20.15 -13.27 9.03
CA GLN A 234 -21.35 -12.50 9.33
C GLN A 234 -22.15 -12.26 8.02
N ASP A 235 -23.46 -12.39 8.14
CA ASP A 235 -24.37 -11.97 7.08
C ASP A 235 -24.57 -10.43 7.21
N VAL A 236 -23.99 -9.69 6.30
CA VAL A 236 -23.96 -8.22 6.32
C VAL A 236 -24.74 -7.65 5.14
N VAL A 237 -25.41 -6.54 5.37
CA VAL A 237 -26.07 -5.78 4.31
C VAL A 237 -25.01 -4.98 3.58
N LEU A 238 -24.74 -5.36 2.33
CA LEU A 238 -23.84 -4.63 1.46
C LEU A 238 -24.58 -3.49 0.78
N TYR A 239 -24.00 -2.29 0.80
CA TYR A 239 -24.53 -1.16 0.07
C TYR A 239 -24.49 -1.42 -1.44
N LYS A 240 -25.62 -1.20 -2.09
CA LYS A 240 -25.75 -1.16 -3.57
C LYS A 240 -26.73 -0.06 -3.91
N PRO A 241 -26.50 0.73 -4.96
CA PRO A 241 -27.49 1.66 -5.46
C PRO A 241 -28.83 0.95 -5.77
N LEU A 242 -29.94 1.62 -5.57
CA LEU A 242 -31.23 1.08 -5.96
C LEU A 242 -31.26 0.85 -7.47
N GLU A 243 -31.74 -0.32 -7.91
CA GLU A 243 -31.72 -0.72 -9.32
C GLU A 243 -32.48 0.26 -10.23
N GLU A 244 -33.57 0.81 -9.73
CA GLU A 244 -34.36 1.84 -10.43
C GLU A 244 -33.56 3.10 -10.67
N ILE A 245 -32.77 3.57 -9.66
CA ILE A 245 -31.90 4.76 -9.78
C ILE A 245 -30.72 4.45 -10.71
N ASP A 246 -30.10 3.27 -10.57
CA ASP A 246 -28.98 2.86 -11.42
C ASP A 246 -29.39 2.87 -12.89
N GLN A 247 -30.52 2.27 -13.24
CA GLN A 247 -31.01 2.24 -14.61
C GLN A 247 -31.35 3.64 -15.13
N ALA A 248 -32.10 4.43 -14.38
CA ALA A 248 -32.52 5.77 -14.82
C ALA A 248 -31.32 6.73 -15.03
N VAL A 249 -30.36 6.71 -14.09
CA VAL A 249 -29.16 7.55 -14.18
C VAL A 249 -28.27 7.12 -15.35
N ARG A 250 -28.12 5.80 -15.60
CA ARG A 250 -27.35 5.30 -16.73
C ARG A 250 -27.95 5.72 -18.06
N GLU A 251 -29.24 5.60 -18.22
CA GLU A 251 -29.93 6.04 -19.46
C GLU A 251 -29.74 7.53 -19.73
N TYR A 252 -29.77 8.36 -18.68
CA TYR A 252 -29.66 9.81 -18.80
C TYR A 252 -28.22 10.29 -18.97
N ALA A 253 -27.31 9.81 -18.14
CA ALA A 253 -25.98 10.38 -17.97
C ALA A 253 -24.89 9.69 -18.80
N ALA A 254 -24.99 8.37 -19.11
CA ALA A 254 -23.89 7.65 -19.74
C ALA A 254 -23.46 8.22 -21.11
N PRO A 255 -24.37 8.63 -22.03
CA PRO A 255 -23.95 9.23 -23.29
C PRO A 255 -23.24 10.57 -23.09
N LYS A 256 -23.74 11.42 -22.19
CA LYS A 256 -23.17 12.74 -21.87
C LYS A 256 -21.81 12.62 -21.22
N MET A 257 -21.68 11.70 -20.24
CA MET A 257 -20.43 11.43 -19.53
C MET A 257 -19.35 10.90 -20.49
N ARG A 258 -19.72 10.04 -21.43
CA ARG A 258 -18.79 9.57 -22.47
C ARG A 258 -18.25 10.71 -23.32
N GLU A 259 -19.11 11.65 -23.74
CA GLU A 259 -18.68 12.83 -24.51
C GLU A 259 -17.75 13.72 -23.67
N ALA A 260 -18.10 13.98 -22.40
CA ALA A 260 -17.29 14.77 -21.49
C ALA A 260 -15.89 14.15 -21.26
N ILE A 261 -15.81 12.82 -21.05
CA ILE A 261 -14.55 12.08 -20.84
C ILE A 261 -13.62 12.17 -22.06
N GLN A 262 -14.14 12.28 -23.27
CA GLN A 262 -13.34 12.36 -24.49
C GLN A 262 -12.71 13.74 -24.74
N THR A 263 -12.92 14.72 -23.89
CA THR A 263 -12.29 16.04 -23.97
C THR A 263 -10.76 15.92 -23.73
N PRO A 264 -9.90 16.31 -24.69
CA PRO A 264 -8.44 16.09 -24.60
C PRO A 264 -7.77 16.88 -23.47
N ASP A 265 -8.15 18.15 -23.28
CA ASP A 265 -7.61 18.96 -22.17
C ASP A 265 -8.18 18.50 -20.83
N LYS A 266 -7.31 18.43 -19.80
CA LYS A 266 -7.71 17.91 -18.51
C LYS A 266 -8.68 18.82 -17.77
N LEU A 267 -8.41 20.12 -17.74
CA LEU A 267 -9.23 21.05 -16.96
C LEU A 267 -10.62 21.18 -17.59
N GLU A 268 -10.67 21.34 -18.92
CA GLU A 268 -11.90 21.37 -19.68
C GLU A 268 -12.70 20.05 -19.54
N ARG A 269 -11.98 18.90 -19.54
CA ARG A 269 -12.62 17.59 -19.31
C ARG A 269 -13.25 17.49 -17.92
N LEU A 270 -12.56 17.94 -16.87
CA LEU A 270 -13.11 17.95 -15.52
C LEU A 270 -14.34 18.86 -15.44
N GLU A 271 -14.27 20.08 -15.97
CA GLU A 271 -15.40 20.99 -16.03
C GLU A 271 -16.61 20.39 -16.78
N ASN A 272 -16.37 19.71 -17.90
CA ASN A 272 -17.42 19.03 -18.66
C ASN A 272 -18.03 17.86 -17.89
N MET A 273 -17.21 17.08 -17.16
CA MET A 273 -17.70 15.97 -16.33
C MET A 273 -18.52 16.51 -15.15
N ASP A 274 -18.02 17.53 -14.46
CA ASP A 274 -18.74 18.21 -13.35
C ASP A 274 -20.09 18.77 -13.82
N ALA A 275 -20.14 19.37 -15.01
CA ALA A 275 -21.38 19.86 -15.59
C ALA A 275 -22.40 18.73 -15.83
N VAL A 276 -21.94 17.55 -16.26
CA VAL A 276 -22.82 16.37 -16.41
C VAL A 276 -23.30 15.85 -15.06
N GLU A 277 -22.44 15.86 -14.04
CA GLU A 277 -22.84 15.47 -12.69
C GLU A 277 -23.90 16.41 -12.10
N ILE A 278 -23.68 17.72 -12.20
CA ILE A 278 -24.63 18.75 -11.74
C ILE A 278 -25.96 18.60 -12.47
N ASP A 279 -25.95 18.56 -13.80
CA ASP A 279 -27.15 18.39 -14.63
C ASP A 279 -27.93 17.11 -14.26
N THR A 280 -27.21 16.00 -13.98
CA THR A 280 -27.86 14.76 -13.59
C THR A 280 -28.50 14.85 -12.20
N LYS A 281 -27.78 15.45 -11.22
CA LYS A 281 -28.30 15.65 -9.86
C LYS A 281 -29.53 16.55 -9.87
N GLU A 282 -29.51 17.65 -10.63
CA GLU A 282 -30.64 18.55 -10.75
C GLU A 282 -31.84 17.86 -11.43
N HIS A 283 -31.61 17.06 -12.48
CA HIS A 283 -32.66 16.33 -13.17
C HIS A 283 -33.40 15.35 -12.27
N PHE A 284 -32.67 14.65 -11.39
CA PHE A 284 -33.24 13.64 -10.50
C PHE A 284 -33.62 14.14 -9.11
N ALA A 285 -33.36 15.41 -8.77
CA ALA A 285 -33.58 15.96 -7.42
C ALA A 285 -35.04 15.82 -6.96
N GLU A 286 -36.02 16.07 -7.85
CA GLU A 286 -37.44 15.93 -7.52
C GLU A 286 -37.94 14.48 -7.63
N ILE A 287 -37.29 13.66 -8.48
CA ILE A 287 -37.69 12.27 -8.74
C ILE A 287 -37.21 11.35 -7.61
N TYR A 288 -35.97 11.55 -7.18
CA TYR A 288 -35.30 10.77 -6.12
C TYR A 288 -34.69 11.68 -5.03
N PRO A 289 -35.52 12.33 -4.20
CA PRO A 289 -35.04 13.31 -3.19
C PRO A 289 -34.03 12.75 -2.19
N GLU A 290 -34.13 11.45 -1.86
CA GLU A 290 -33.21 10.73 -0.96
C GLU A 290 -32.12 9.95 -1.72
N GLY A 291 -32.09 10.01 -3.05
CA GLY A 291 -31.24 9.20 -3.92
C GLY A 291 -29.84 9.79 -4.20
N GLY A 292 -29.45 10.88 -3.55
CA GLY A 292 -28.20 11.58 -3.88
C GLY A 292 -26.95 10.69 -3.87
N LYS A 293 -26.77 9.87 -2.82
CA LYS A 293 -25.67 8.92 -2.70
C LYS A 293 -25.67 7.84 -3.81
N ASP A 294 -26.84 7.35 -4.17
CA ASP A 294 -26.98 6.35 -5.23
C ASP A 294 -26.61 6.96 -6.59
N ILE A 295 -27.09 8.20 -6.86
CA ILE A 295 -26.77 8.94 -8.08
C ILE A 295 -25.25 9.13 -8.22
N ASP A 296 -24.57 9.59 -7.14
CA ASP A 296 -23.11 9.77 -7.12
C ASP A 296 -22.37 8.45 -7.40
N THR A 297 -22.80 7.38 -6.75
CA THR A 297 -22.21 6.05 -6.96
C THR A 297 -22.38 5.57 -8.39
N VAL A 298 -23.54 5.79 -9.00
CA VAL A 298 -23.80 5.39 -10.40
C VAL A 298 -22.99 6.24 -11.38
N LEU A 299 -22.87 7.54 -11.18
CA LEU A 299 -22.04 8.44 -11.99
C LEU A 299 -20.56 8.04 -11.94
N TYR A 300 -20.05 7.72 -10.75
CA TYR A 300 -18.69 7.16 -10.59
C TYR A 300 -18.52 5.85 -11.37
N ASN A 301 -19.49 4.93 -11.28
CA ASN A 301 -19.45 3.66 -12.00
C ASN A 301 -19.47 3.86 -13.51
N ILE A 302 -20.32 4.75 -14.04
CA ILE A 302 -20.37 5.12 -15.44
C ILE A 302 -19.01 5.62 -15.93
N THR A 303 -18.42 6.56 -15.20
CA THR A 303 -17.08 7.11 -15.51
C THR A 303 -16.04 6.03 -15.58
N LYS A 304 -15.97 5.18 -14.53
CA LYS A 304 -15.02 4.07 -14.45
C LYS A 304 -15.17 3.06 -15.58
N GLU A 305 -16.40 2.63 -15.87
CA GLU A 305 -16.70 1.65 -16.91
C GLU A 305 -16.39 2.22 -18.31
N THR A 306 -16.75 3.49 -18.54
CA THR A 306 -16.49 4.18 -19.81
C THR A 306 -14.98 4.30 -20.07
N VAL A 307 -14.21 4.78 -19.09
CA VAL A 307 -12.76 4.90 -19.24
C VAL A 307 -12.10 3.53 -19.46
N ARG A 308 -12.55 2.50 -18.74
CA ARG A 308 -12.02 1.14 -18.94
C ARG A 308 -12.33 0.59 -20.34
N ALA A 309 -13.55 0.77 -20.83
CA ALA A 309 -13.94 0.34 -22.17
C ALA A 309 -13.13 1.07 -23.25
N MET A 310 -12.94 2.39 -23.14
CA MET A 310 -12.09 3.17 -24.05
C MET A 310 -10.66 2.62 -24.12
N ILE A 311 -10.07 2.27 -22.95
CA ILE A 311 -8.70 1.77 -22.90
C ILE A 311 -8.59 0.34 -23.43
N LEU A 312 -9.49 -0.55 -23.01
CA LEU A 312 -9.41 -1.99 -23.30
C LEU A 312 -9.93 -2.36 -24.71
N ASP A 313 -11.04 -1.74 -25.11
CA ASP A 313 -11.74 -2.12 -26.34
C ASP A 313 -11.38 -1.20 -27.52
N GLU A 314 -11.12 0.08 -27.26
CA GLU A 314 -10.85 1.08 -28.30
C GLU A 314 -9.36 1.44 -28.40
N GLY A 315 -8.54 1.08 -27.39
CA GLY A 315 -7.10 1.38 -27.36
C GLY A 315 -6.77 2.87 -27.17
N ILE A 316 -7.71 3.66 -26.64
CA ILE A 316 -7.61 5.12 -26.50
C ILE A 316 -7.71 5.49 -25.03
N ARG A 317 -6.80 6.37 -24.57
CA ARG A 317 -6.88 6.98 -23.24
C ARG A 317 -7.76 8.24 -23.24
N PRO A 318 -8.28 8.71 -22.10
CA PRO A 318 -9.13 9.91 -22.04
C PRO A 318 -8.54 11.18 -22.65
N ASP A 319 -7.22 11.29 -22.68
CA ASP A 319 -6.49 12.40 -23.34
C ASP A 319 -6.08 12.08 -24.78
N ASN A 320 -6.74 11.15 -25.44
CA ASN A 320 -6.53 10.68 -26.81
C ASN A 320 -5.17 10.08 -27.13
N ARG A 321 -4.33 9.80 -26.09
CA ARG A 321 -3.05 9.12 -26.28
C ARG A 321 -3.25 7.62 -26.53
N LYS A 322 -2.37 7.03 -27.32
CA LYS A 322 -2.22 5.57 -27.43
C LYS A 322 -1.57 4.99 -26.17
N HIS A 323 -1.64 3.66 -26.01
CA HIS A 323 -1.11 2.97 -24.82
C HIS A 323 0.37 3.28 -24.54
N GLU A 324 1.20 3.31 -25.56
CA GLU A 324 2.66 3.51 -25.48
C GLU A 324 3.07 4.99 -25.50
N GLU A 325 2.14 5.91 -25.71
CA GLU A 325 2.45 7.32 -25.84
C GLU A 325 2.66 7.98 -24.48
N ILE A 326 3.82 8.59 -24.29
CA ILE A 326 4.19 9.33 -23.08
C ILE A 326 3.80 10.79 -23.24
N ARG A 327 3.29 11.42 -22.17
CA ARG A 327 3.04 12.88 -22.16
C ARG A 327 4.34 13.64 -22.35
N PRO A 328 4.32 14.85 -22.97
CA PRO A 328 5.52 15.67 -23.15
C PRO A 328 6.26 15.89 -21.83
N ILE A 329 7.58 15.67 -21.88
CA ILE A 329 8.47 15.85 -20.74
C ILE A 329 9.28 17.13 -20.94
N TRP A 330 9.42 17.91 -19.87
CA TRP A 330 10.28 19.08 -19.80
C TRP A 330 11.00 19.10 -18.45
N CYS A 331 12.26 19.49 -18.45
CA CYS A 331 13.12 19.49 -17.27
C CYS A 331 13.94 20.76 -17.20
N GLU A 332 14.18 21.26 -15.98
CA GLU A 332 15.06 22.40 -15.71
C GLU A 332 15.84 22.15 -14.42
N THR A 333 17.09 22.61 -14.37
CA THR A 333 17.94 22.55 -13.19
C THR A 333 18.32 23.95 -12.72
N GLY A 334 18.74 24.09 -11.45
CA GLY A 334 19.21 25.38 -10.92
C GLY A 334 18.10 26.40 -10.70
N VAL A 335 16.86 25.97 -10.48
CA VAL A 335 15.67 26.83 -10.34
C VAL A 335 15.73 27.70 -9.08
N LEU A 336 16.31 27.21 -7.99
CA LEU A 336 16.43 27.93 -6.72
C LEU A 336 17.88 28.36 -6.47
N PRO A 337 18.14 29.66 -6.19
CA PRO A 337 19.51 30.20 -6.20
C PRO A 337 20.35 29.85 -4.95
N ARG A 338 19.75 29.35 -3.87
CA ARG A 338 20.45 29.13 -2.58
C ARG A 338 20.41 27.70 -2.07
N THR A 339 20.02 26.77 -2.91
CA THR A 339 20.04 25.34 -2.62
C THR A 339 21.28 24.68 -3.19
N HIS A 340 21.64 23.48 -2.71
CA HIS A 340 22.80 22.75 -3.24
C HIS A 340 22.51 22.15 -4.62
N GLY A 341 21.24 21.78 -4.88
CA GLY A 341 20.80 21.34 -6.20
C GLY A 341 19.27 21.38 -6.31
N THR A 342 18.75 21.61 -7.50
CA THR A 342 17.34 21.55 -7.83
C THR A 342 17.12 20.94 -9.18
N GLY A 343 16.05 20.13 -9.29
CA GLY A 343 15.53 19.63 -10.55
C GLY A 343 14.02 19.85 -10.60
N LEU A 344 13.55 20.61 -11.58
CA LEU A 344 12.14 20.73 -11.90
C LEU A 344 11.80 19.78 -13.04
N PHE A 345 10.92 18.85 -12.76
CA PHE A 345 10.42 17.86 -13.73
C PHE A 345 8.95 18.13 -14.04
N LYS A 346 8.64 18.18 -15.34
CA LYS A 346 7.27 18.31 -15.82
C LYS A 346 6.95 17.21 -16.83
N ARG A 347 5.84 16.51 -16.64
CA ARG A 347 5.29 15.53 -17.57
C ARG A 347 3.81 15.81 -17.79
N GLY A 348 3.49 16.42 -18.90
CA GLY A 348 2.16 17.00 -19.13
C GLY A 348 1.90 18.11 -18.12
N GLN A 349 0.87 17.94 -17.29
CA GLN A 349 0.54 18.90 -16.22
C GLN A 349 1.15 18.54 -14.87
N THR A 350 1.63 17.31 -14.68
CA THR A 350 2.34 16.92 -13.45
C THR A 350 3.67 17.66 -13.35
N GLN A 351 3.91 18.32 -12.21
CA GLN A 351 5.13 19.09 -11.93
C GLN A 351 5.66 18.71 -10.55
N VAL A 352 6.96 18.42 -10.48
CA VAL A 352 7.65 18.13 -9.23
C VAL A 352 8.96 18.90 -9.18
N LEU A 353 9.18 19.63 -8.10
CA LEU A 353 10.45 20.30 -7.80
C LEU A 353 11.18 19.47 -6.74
N SER A 354 12.28 18.83 -7.14
CA SER A 354 13.16 18.11 -6.22
C SER A 354 14.31 19.00 -5.79
N VAL A 355 14.46 19.16 -4.48
CA VAL A 355 15.48 20.02 -3.85
C VAL A 355 16.47 19.14 -3.10
N CYS A 356 17.76 19.26 -3.46
CA CYS A 356 18.84 18.53 -2.82
C CYS A 356 19.57 19.38 -1.78
N THR A 357 19.87 18.76 -0.65
CA THR A 357 20.75 19.28 0.39
C THR A 357 21.86 18.26 0.67
N LEU A 358 23.11 18.72 0.67
CA LEU A 358 24.29 17.95 1.02
C LEU A 358 24.79 18.39 2.39
N ALA A 359 25.18 17.43 3.19
CA ALA A 359 25.74 17.66 4.52
C ALA A 359 26.88 16.66 4.81
N PRO A 360 27.73 16.88 5.83
CA PRO A 360 28.69 15.86 6.25
C PRO A 360 28.00 14.54 6.60
N ALA A 361 28.69 13.41 6.44
CA ALA A 361 28.16 12.09 6.75
C ALA A 361 27.66 11.94 8.20
N SER A 362 28.15 12.79 9.13
CA SER A 362 27.64 12.87 10.51
C SER A 362 26.17 13.32 10.63
N GLU A 363 25.63 13.93 9.59
CA GLU A 363 24.22 14.35 9.51
C GLU A 363 23.29 13.25 8.93
N ALA A 364 23.81 12.02 8.79
CA ALA A 364 22.99 10.87 8.41
C ALA A 364 21.83 10.70 9.39
N GLN A 365 20.67 10.29 8.88
CA GLN A 365 19.51 10.03 9.72
C GLN A 365 19.81 8.88 10.68
N THR A 366 19.66 9.10 11.97
CA THR A 366 19.72 8.03 12.98
C THR A 366 18.39 7.29 13.00
N ILE A 367 18.43 5.96 12.91
CA ILE A 367 17.26 5.07 12.98
C ILE A 367 17.28 4.36 14.33
N ASP A 368 16.27 4.63 15.16
CA ASP A 368 16.02 3.96 16.44
C ASP A 368 14.79 3.07 16.27
N GLY A 369 14.99 1.85 15.81
CA GLY A 369 13.95 0.89 15.48
C GLY A 369 14.26 -0.52 15.97
N ILE A 370 13.42 -1.46 15.57
CA ILE A 370 13.54 -2.89 15.91
C ILE A 370 14.44 -3.67 14.95
N THR A 371 14.84 -3.06 13.82
CA THR A 371 15.73 -3.65 12.82
C THR A 371 17.20 -3.37 13.13
N GLU A 372 18.11 -3.97 12.34
CA GLU A 372 19.56 -3.77 12.46
C GLU A 372 20.01 -2.45 11.84
N GLN A 373 19.23 -1.84 10.98
CA GLN A 373 19.56 -0.56 10.37
C GLN A 373 19.57 0.55 11.40
N THR A 374 20.72 1.15 11.62
CA THR A 374 20.92 2.23 12.62
C THR A 374 21.07 3.62 12.02
N SER A 375 21.34 3.69 10.72
CA SER A 375 21.49 4.97 10.03
C SER A 375 21.13 4.87 8.55
N LYS A 376 20.80 6.03 7.96
CA LYS A 376 20.50 6.20 6.55
C LYS A 376 21.16 7.47 6.04
N ILE A 377 22.05 7.33 5.04
CA ILE A 377 22.82 8.44 4.49
C ILE A 377 22.10 9.17 3.35
N TYR A 378 21.24 8.45 2.65
CA TYR A 378 20.33 9.02 1.63
C TYR A 378 18.91 9.07 2.18
N MET A 379 18.29 10.24 2.11
CA MET A 379 16.92 10.48 2.56
C MET A 379 16.12 11.10 1.43
N HIS A 380 14.97 10.53 1.12
CA HIS A 380 14.05 11.07 0.12
C HIS A 380 12.68 11.34 0.76
N HIS A 381 12.32 12.62 0.85
CA HIS A 381 11.00 13.04 1.33
C HIS A 381 10.14 13.54 0.19
N TYR A 382 8.86 13.31 0.29
CA TYR A 382 7.86 13.64 -0.70
C TYR A 382 6.73 14.41 -0.04
N ASN A 383 6.38 15.58 -0.60
CA ASN A 383 5.29 16.42 -0.11
C ASN A 383 4.26 16.58 -1.22
N PHE A 384 3.00 16.30 -0.90
CA PHE A 384 1.87 16.40 -1.81
C PHE A 384 0.80 17.34 -1.21
N PRO A 385 1.02 18.66 -1.25
CA PRO A 385 0.07 19.63 -0.69
C PRO A 385 -1.20 19.70 -1.53
N GLY A 386 -2.34 19.99 -0.88
CA GLY A 386 -3.66 20.05 -1.51
C GLY A 386 -3.72 20.98 -2.73
N PHE A 387 -2.99 22.10 -2.74
CA PHE A 387 -2.93 22.99 -3.90
C PHE A 387 -2.45 22.31 -5.19
N SER A 388 -1.71 21.21 -5.11
CA SER A 388 -1.22 20.45 -6.29
C SER A 388 -2.36 19.80 -7.10
N VAL A 389 -3.51 19.60 -6.47
CA VAL A 389 -4.74 19.07 -7.07
C VAL A 389 -5.92 20.04 -6.96
N GLY A 390 -5.71 21.22 -6.37
CA GLY A 390 -6.74 22.24 -6.19
C GLY A 390 -7.63 22.04 -4.94
N GLU A 391 -7.16 21.26 -3.97
CA GLU A 391 -7.83 21.00 -2.69
C GLU A 391 -7.26 21.87 -1.57
N GLU A 392 -8.04 22.10 -0.50
CA GLU A 392 -7.66 22.92 0.65
C GLU A 392 -6.96 22.12 1.77
N ASP A 393 -6.65 20.86 1.53
CA ASP A 393 -6.06 19.94 2.51
C ASP A 393 -4.56 20.19 2.70
N PHE A 394 -4.11 20.22 3.97
CA PHE A 394 -2.70 20.43 4.36
C PHE A 394 -2.13 19.31 5.24
N GLU A 395 -2.86 18.21 5.43
CA GLU A 395 -2.37 17.13 6.27
C GLU A 395 -1.39 16.22 5.51
N VAL A 396 -0.22 15.96 6.12
CA VAL A 396 0.72 14.94 5.61
C VAL A 396 0.09 13.56 5.81
N ARG A 397 -0.15 12.86 4.71
CA ARG A 397 -0.78 11.55 4.72
C ARG A 397 0.28 10.45 4.74
N GLU A 398 -0.06 9.29 5.30
CA GLU A 398 0.81 8.10 5.28
C GLU A 398 1.21 7.68 3.86
N GLU A 399 0.39 8.00 2.87
CA GLU A 399 0.67 7.81 1.46
C GLU A 399 1.92 8.57 1.00
N GLU A 400 2.15 9.78 1.49
CA GLU A 400 3.32 10.59 1.14
C GLU A 400 4.62 9.91 1.60
N ILE A 401 4.60 9.27 2.77
CA ILE A 401 5.72 8.47 3.28
C ILE A 401 5.99 7.29 2.34
N GLY A 402 4.94 6.58 1.92
CA GLY A 402 5.05 5.48 0.94
C GLY A 402 5.60 5.93 -0.41
N HIS A 403 5.20 7.11 -0.87
CA HIS A 403 5.68 7.70 -2.13
C HIS A 403 7.16 8.10 -2.04
N GLY A 404 7.58 8.73 -0.95
CA GLY A 404 8.98 9.07 -0.69
C GLY A 404 9.87 7.83 -0.67
N ALA A 405 9.45 6.80 0.08
CA ALA A 405 10.18 5.55 0.19
C ALA A 405 10.33 4.80 -1.16
N LEU A 406 9.31 4.86 -2.02
CA LEU A 406 9.40 4.28 -3.36
C LEU A 406 10.42 5.02 -4.25
N ALA A 407 10.40 6.35 -4.23
CA ALA A 407 11.36 7.17 -4.94
C ALA A 407 12.80 6.97 -4.41
N GLU A 408 12.96 6.85 -3.09
CA GLU A 408 14.23 6.53 -2.45
C GLU A 408 14.77 5.20 -2.94
N ARG A 409 13.98 4.14 -2.87
CA ARG A 409 14.37 2.79 -3.29
C ARG A 409 14.77 2.72 -4.77
N ALA A 410 14.11 3.49 -5.63
CA ALA A 410 14.43 3.55 -7.05
C ALA A 410 15.79 4.23 -7.33
N LEU A 411 16.24 5.13 -6.46
CA LEU A 411 17.48 5.90 -6.66
C LEU A 411 18.69 5.30 -5.95
N VAL A 412 18.50 4.63 -4.82
CA VAL A 412 19.62 4.06 -4.02
C VAL A 412 20.61 3.25 -4.87
N PRO A 413 20.18 2.37 -5.80
CA PRO A 413 21.12 1.56 -6.59
C PRO A 413 22.04 2.35 -7.52
N VAL A 414 21.69 3.60 -7.87
CA VAL A 414 22.44 4.45 -8.81
C VAL A 414 23.14 5.62 -8.14
N LEU A 415 23.11 5.68 -6.81
CA LEU A 415 23.86 6.70 -6.06
C LEU A 415 25.35 6.37 -6.03
N PRO A 416 26.23 7.41 -5.99
CA PRO A 416 27.65 7.19 -5.80
C PRO A 416 27.95 6.55 -4.44
N SER A 417 29.04 5.79 -4.36
CA SER A 417 29.50 5.22 -3.10
C SER A 417 29.90 6.31 -2.09
N VAL A 418 29.89 5.98 -0.81
CA VAL A 418 30.29 6.92 0.25
C VAL A 418 31.78 7.29 0.13
N GLU A 419 32.60 6.40 -0.40
CA GLU A 419 34.03 6.64 -0.67
C GLU A 419 34.22 7.69 -1.78
N ASP A 420 33.39 7.65 -2.82
CA ASP A 420 33.47 8.58 -3.93
C ASP A 420 32.75 9.91 -3.63
N PHE A 421 31.71 9.88 -2.83
CA PHE A 421 30.88 11.04 -2.48
C PHE A 421 30.52 11.04 -0.98
N PRO A 422 31.39 11.50 -0.09
CA PRO A 422 31.26 11.37 1.37
C PRO A 422 30.30 12.38 1.99
N TYR A 423 29.08 12.48 1.48
CA TYR A 423 28.05 13.38 1.97
C TYR A 423 26.78 12.60 2.35
N ALA A 424 26.11 13.05 3.39
CA ALA A 424 24.71 12.77 3.59
C ALA A 424 23.89 13.57 2.56
N ILE A 425 22.96 12.91 1.89
CA ILE A 425 22.14 13.48 0.82
C ILE A 425 20.68 13.49 1.28
N ARG A 426 20.08 14.66 1.35
CA ARG A 426 18.62 14.78 1.55
C ARG A 426 17.97 15.38 0.34
N VAL A 427 17.00 14.68 -0.24
CA VAL A 427 16.14 15.16 -1.31
C VAL A 427 14.73 15.37 -0.78
N VAL A 428 14.16 16.51 -1.13
CA VAL A 428 12.73 16.79 -0.90
C VAL A 428 12.07 17.02 -2.24
N SER A 429 11.09 16.22 -2.58
CA SER A 429 10.27 16.36 -3.78
C SER A 429 8.96 17.04 -3.45
N GLU A 430 8.81 18.28 -3.90
CA GLU A 430 7.59 19.09 -3.76
C GLU A 430 6.72 18.93 -5.00
N VAL A 431 5.53 18.35 -4.84
CA VAL A 431 4.57 18.24 -5.95
C VAL A 431 3.86 19.59 -6.11
N LEU A 432 4.10 20.24 -7.25
CA LEU A 432 3.51 21.55 -7.55
C LEU A 432 2.21 21.45 -8.33
N SER A 433 2.04 20.38 -9.10
CA SER A 433 0.80 20.06 -9.83
C SER A 433 0.76 18.56 -10.13
N SER A 434 -0.41 17.92 -10.05
CA SER A 434 -0.54 16.50 -10.29
C SER A 434 -1.73 16.13 -11.17
N ASN A 435 -1.49 15.19 -12.11
CA ASN A 435 -2.50 14.48 -12.87
C ASN A 435 -2.71 13.05 -12.38
N ALA A 436 -1.74 12.53 -11.64
CA ALA A 436 -1.70 11.18 -11.09
C ALA A 436 -0.44 11.03 -10.25
N TYR A 437 -0.49 10.15 -9.30
CA TYR A 437 0.49 9.93 -8.24
C TYR A 437 1.89 9.52 -8.74
N LEU A 438 2.91 9.86 -8.01
CA LEU A 438 4.17 9.14 -7.77
C LEU A 438 5.39 9.35 -8.69
N MET A 439 5.30 9.25 -10.01
CA MET A 439 6.50 9.08 -10.85
C MET A 439 7.36 10.36 -11.05
N GLY A 440 6.79 11.52 -10.76
CA GLY A 440 7.50 12.79 -10.98
C GLY A 440 8.67 13.02 -10.01
N SER A 441 8.57 12.52 -8.76
CA SER A 441 9.59 12.73 -7.73
C SER A 441 10.93 12.05 -8.07
N THR A 442 10.88 10.78 -8.48
CA THR A 442 12.07 10.03 -8.89
C THR A 442 12.75 10.71 -10.08
N CYS A 443 11.99 11.03 -11.14
CA CYS A 443 12.53 11.69 -12.32
C CYS A 443 13.11 13.07 -12.01
N GLY A 444 12.43 13.88 -11.17
CA GLY A 444 12.95 15.19 -10.75
C GLY A 444 14.26 15.08 -9.97
N SER A 445 14.41 14.04 -9.19
CA SER A 445 15.64 13.80 -8.41
C SER A 445 16.81 13.34 -9.27
N CYS A 446 16.57 12.66 -10.39
CA CYS A 446 17.61 12.26 -11.33
C CYS A 446 18.26 13.43 -12.09
N LEU A 447 17.67 14.64 -12.06
CA LEU A 447 18.17 15.81 -12.81
C LEU A 447 19.33 16.55 -12.13
N ARG A 448 19.89 16.03 -11.06
CA ARG A 448 20.92 16.70 -10.25
C ARG A 448 22.33 16.39 -10.71
#